data_0b7885eac0ca445782bbf7a16a37af9e
#
_entry.id   0b7885eac0ca445782bbf7a16a37af9e
#
_cell.length_a   1.000
_cell.length_b   1.000
_cell.length_c   1.000
_cell.angle_alpha   90.00
_cell.angle_beta   90.00
_cell.angle_gamma   90.00
#
_symmetry.space_group_name_H-M   'P 1'
#
loop_
_entity.id
_entity.type
_entity.pdbx_description
1 polymer ?
#
loop_
_entity_poly.entity_id
_entity_poly.type
_entity_poly.pdbx_seq_one_letter_code
_entity_poly.pdbx_strand_id
1 'polypeptide(L)'
;YAWYLDQKKIAETEDLCYVVSDKAKKYQARMEVTLPEDDSVRFFADFEVQVFSPYSKGLLLLSDYEDYPEVSFMSTLNNPTNKIMRDVYSLENKRELKGKALAIEQSDEYSYGGTVFVHTSASSHELDPVLFKEIALFDENSFTGPAQEYDMVYCRFEDAITEFGGAIGKDGIIYPKQARQSRYMASSLKPIHVEGDEERLVDYRLSPMLLNTRNSTLGYDNLSGRFMYFMNSYDIPSYDENQYDEVRISETYIGLPWLGWGKNMSGGTYQFSSLFYDPVTDRAALARAHTATGKLKGQDSLVFLSGHHLAEGSVMAVNSGINWLYYSDGGRQLYVLNLSDPDFKFPSIPFECALPDNCRITMLKVSVDNLALFVGVETDRPEKYKGDVYKINAKDGTILEHYQRFGGTPVDMVEKKSVEYD
;
A
#
# COMPACT_ATOMS: atom_id res chain seq x y z
N TYR A 1 31.99 32.82 -20.48
CA TYR A 1 31.37 31.58 -20.00
C TYR A 1 30.09 31.31 -20.76
N ALA A 2 29.82 30.04 -21.07
CA ALA A 2 28.55 29.59 -21.63
C ALA A 2 28.22 28.19 -21.08
N TRP A 3 27.00 28.03 -20.61
CA TRP A 3 26.52 26.77 -20.04
C TRP A 3 25.46 26.18 -20.96
N TYR A 4 25.57 24.89 -21.20
CA TYR A 4 24.65 24.15 -22.06
C TYR A 4 24.10 22.94 -21.31
N LEU A 5 22.83 22.60 -21.60
CA LEU A 5 22.13 21.39 -21.15
C LEU A 5 21.51 20.74 -22.38
N ASP A 6 21.90 19.51 -22.71
CA ASP A 6 21.54 18.83 -23.97
C ASP A 6 21.72 19.75 -25.19
N GLN A 7 22.88 20.40 -25.31
CA GLN A 7 23.24 21.37 -26.39
C GLN A 7 22.45 22.69 -26.37
N LYS A 8 21.46 22.85 -25.51
CA LYS A 8 20.74 24.12 -25.34
C LYS A 8 21.50 25.03 -24.40
N LYS A 9 21.82 26.25 -24.82
CA LYS A 9 22.47 27.26 -23.98
C LYS A 9 21.51 27.73 -22.90
N ILE A 10 21.92 27.67 -21.62
CA ILE A 10 21.10 27.97 -20.45
C ILE A 10 21.60 29.18 -19.65
N ALA A 11 22.88 29.52 -19.73
CA ALA A 11 23.47 30.68 -19.06
C ALA A 11 24.76 31.17 -19.74
N GLU A 12 25.16 32.41 -19.44
CA GLU A 12 26.41 33.06 -19.91
C GLU A 12 27.23 33.64 -18.75
N THR A 13 26.94 33.24 -17.52
CA THR A 13 27.58 33.73 -16.30
C THR A 13 28.72 32.83 -15.86
N GLU A 14 29.67 33.34 -15.06
CA GLU A 14 30.74 32.54 -14.48
C GLU A 14 30.18 31.45 -13.59
N ASP A 15 29.28 31.79 -12.69
CA ASP A 15 28.55 30.84 -11.84
C ASP A 15 27.21 30.49 -12.48
N LEU A 16 26.89 29.18 -12.51
CA LEU A 16 25.61 28.72 -12.99
C LEU A 16 24.54 28.83 -11.88
N CYS A 17 23.57 29.71 -12.09
CA CYS A 17 22.33 29.73 -11.33
C CYS A 17 21.18 29.52 -12.32
N TYR A 18 20.67 28.30 -12.39
CA TYR A 18 19.63 27.89 -13.34
C TYR A 18 18.45 27.26 -12.61
N VAL A 19 17.26 27.82 -12.79
CA VAL A 19 16.02 27.23 -12.30
C VAL A 19 15.60 26.16 -13.28
N VAL A 20 15.70 24.90 -12.88
CA VAL A 20 15.36 23.76 -13.71
C VAL A 20 13.85 23.68 -13.86
N SER A 21 13.37 23.86 -15.08
CA SER A 21 11.97 23.63 -15.49
C SER A 21 11.85 22.44 -16.45
N ASP A 22 12.96 21.78 -16.70
CA ASP A 22 13.07 20.68 -17.65
C ASP A 22 12.61 19.37 -17.02
N LYS A 23 12.31 18.36 -17.84
CA LYS A 23 11.86 17.04 -17.37
C LYS A 23 12.90 16.36 -16.49
N ALA A 24 12.45 15.55 -15.56
CA ALA A 24 13.33 14.72 -14.73
C ALA A 24 13.98 13.63 -15.57
N LYS A 25 15.28 13.80 -15.87
CA LYS A 25 16.13 12.83 -16.59
C LYS A 25 17.59 13.19 -16.43
N LYS A 26 18.50 12.39 -16.98
CA LYS A 26 19.90 12.73 -17.15
C LYS A 26 20.08 13.66 -18.34
N TYR A 27 20.86 14.69 -18.15
CA TYR A 27 21.24 15.67 -19.16
C TYR A 27 22.74 15.67 -19.33
N GLN A 28 23.19 15.82 -20.58
CA GLN A 28 24.59 16.14 -20.87
C GLN A 28 24.77 17.65 -20.70
N ALA A 29 25.62 18.04 -19.78
CA ALA A 29 25.92 19.43 -19.52
C ALA A 29 27.33 19.76 -20.01
N ARG A 30 27.49 20.97 -20.52
CA ARG A 30 28.78 21.49 -20.97
C ARG A 30 28.96 22.92 -20.47
N MET A 31 30.13 23.20 -19.92
CA MET A 31 30.62 24.54 -19.69
C MET A 31 31.66 24.90 -20.75
N GLU A 32 31.52 26.05 -21.40
CA GLU A 32 32.53 26.62 -22.31
C GLU A 32 33.08 27.93 -21.72
N VAL A 33 34.40 28.10 -21.84
CA VAL A 33 35.08 29.35 -21.47
C VAL A 33 35.85 29.81 -22.71
N THR A 34 35.55 31.04 -23.18
CA THR A 34 36.23 31.68 -24.27
C THR A 34 37.22 32.76 -23.69
N LEU A 35 38.41 32.83 -24.22
CA LEU A 35 39.34 33.89 -23.81
C LEU A 35 38.89 35.24 -24.36
N PRO A 36 38.87 36.31 -23.55
CA PRO A 36 38.47 37.66 -23.99
C PRO A 36 39.34 38.22 -25.12
N GLU A 37 40.58 37.75 -25.21
CA GLU A 37 41.59 38.25 -26.13
C GLU A 37 41.66 37.46 -27.44
N ASP A 38 41.07 36.26 -27.48
CA ASP A 38 41.03 35.39 -28.65
C ASP A 38 39.81 34.44 -28.63
N ASP A 39 38.75 34.81 -29.33
CA ASP A 39 37.53 34.05 -29.44
C ASP A 39 37.70 32.65 -30.10
N SER A 40 38.84 32.40 -30.74
CA SER A 40 39.17 31.11 -31.30
C SER A 40 39.59 30.08 -30.30
N VAL A 41 40.02 30.52 -29.11
CA VAL A 41 40.49 29.65 -28.01
C VAL A 41 39.34 29.40 -27.08
N ARG A 42 38.89 28.15 -27.04
CA ARG A 42 37.78 27.68 -26.15
C ARG A 42 38.22 26.50 -25.31
N PHE A 43 37.91 26.56 -24.06
CA PHE A 43 38.02 25.44 -23.11
C PHE A 43 36.62 24.96 -22.79
N PHE A 44 36.45 23.66 -22.65
CA PHE A 44 35.14 23.10 -22.27
C PHE A 44 35.33 21.94 -21.31
N ALA A 45 34.32 21.79 -20.44
CA ALA A 45 34.18 20.66 -19.53
C ALA A 45 32.78 20.05 -19.73
N ASP A 46 32.76 18.75 -19.98
CA ASP A 46 31.51 17.97 -20.11
C ASP A 46 31.25 17.21 -18.81
N PHE A 47 29.99 17.16 -18.37
CA PHE A 47 29.56 16.44 -17.19
C PHE A 47 28.09 16.08 -17.30
N GLU A 48 27.65 15.15 -16.47
CA GLU A 48 26.23 14.77 -16.40
C GLU A 48 25.52 15.51 -15.27
N VAL A 49 24.30 15.97 -15.54
CA VAL A 49 23.38 16.55 -14.55
C VAL A 49 22.15 15.68 -14.45
N GLN A 50 21.91 15.09 -13.28
CA GLN A 50 20.67 14.36 -13.02
C GLN A 50 19.64 15.32 -12.44
N VAL A 51 18.55 15.52 -13.16
CA VAL A 51 17.38 16.27 -12.70
C VAL A 51 16.38 15.28 -12.12
N PHE A 52 16.00 15.49 -10.86
CA PHE A 52 14.98 14.69 -10.19
C PHE A 52 13.69 15.47 -10.09
N SER A 53 12.55 14.78 -10.21
CA SER A 53 11.27 15.34 -9.75
C SER A 53 11.32 15.54 -8.24
N PRO A 54 10.62 16.55 -7.70
CA PRO A 54 10.46 16.69 -6.26
C PRO A 54 9.84 15.45 -5.60
N TYR A 55 9.15 14.60 -6.39
CA TYR A 55 8.49 13.38 -5.96
C TYR A 55 9.24 12.09 -6.33
N SER A 56 10.51 12.15 -6.77
CA SER A 56 11.23 10.98 -7.29
C SER A 56 11.30 9.81 -6.33
N LYS A 57 11.78 10.04 -5.11
CA LYS A 57 11.98 9.00 -4.10
C LYS A 57 11.65 9.53 -2.71
N GLY A 58 10.92 8.76 -1.93
CA GLY A 58 10.55 9.19 -0.60
C GLY A 58 9.49 8.34 0.07
N LEU A 59 8.83 8.93 1.05
CA LEU A 59 7.71 8.34 1.76
C LEU A 59 6.42 9.03 1.33
N LEU A 60 5.43 8.27 0.97
CA LEU A 60 4.06 8.71 0.76
C LEU A 60 3.20 8.25 1.93
N LEU A 61 2.46 9.14 2.53
CA LEU A 61 1.49 8.85 3.58
C LEU A 61 0.09 9.22 3.09
N LEU A 62 -0.82 8.27 3.10
CA LEU A 62 -2.25 8.51 2.99
C LEU A 62 -2.82 8.63 4.40
N SER A 63 -3.52 9.71 4.66
CA SER A 63 -4.10 10.01 5.98
C SER A 63 -5.50 10.59 5.83
N ASP A 64 -6.37 10.37 6.82
CA ASP A 64 -7.63 11.08 6.94
C ASP A 64 -7.43 12.39 7.71
N TYR A 65 -7.87 13.47 7.13
CA TYR A 65 -7.93 14.76 7.78
C TYR A 65 -9.39 15.27 7.82
N GLU A 66 -9.95 15.36 9.03
CA GLU A 66 -11.36 15.67 9.23
C GLU A 66 -12.26 14.73 8.39
N ASP A 67 -12.85 15.24 7.31
CA ASP A 67 -13.80 14.51 6.48
C ASP A 67 -13.24 14.13 5.10
N TYR A 68 -11.95 14.35 4.83
CA TYR A 68 -11.35 14.03 3.53
C TYR A 68 -9.93 13.44 3.64
N PRO A 69 -9.55 12.56 2.71
CA PRO A 69 -8.23 11.98 2.67
C PRO A 69 -7.21 12.94 2.05
N GLU A 70 -6.00 12.93 2.59
CA GLU A 70 -4.85 13.68 2.06
C GLU A 70 -3.67 12.74 1.78
N VAL A 71 -2.89 13.05 0.74
CA VAL A 71 -1.61 12.42 0.45
C VAL A 71 -0.48 13.38 0.80
N SER A 72 0.37 13.00 1.73
CA SER A 72 1.58 13.74 2.07
C SER A 72 2.81 13.01 1.54
N PHE A 73 3.82 13.77 1.11
CA PHE A 73 5.08 13.23 0.60
C PHE A 73 6.27 13.85 1.32
N MET A 74 7.29 13.02 1.57
CA MET A 74 8.58 13.47 2.06
C MET A 74 9.69 12.81 1.24
N SER A 75 10.53 13.64 0.61
CA SER A 75 11.68 13.16 -0.14
C SER A 75 12.74 12.55 0.80
N THR A 76 13.27 11.40 0.44
CA THR A 76 14.42 10.76 1.10
C THR A 76 15.73 10.96 0.33
N LEU A 77 15.71 11.73 -0.75
CA LEU A 77 16.94 12.19 -1.40
C LEU A 77 17.66 13.18 -0.49
N ASN A 78 19.00 13.14 -0.52
CA ASN A 78 19.84 14.06 0.25
C ASN A 78 19.60 15.51 -0.17
N ASN A 79 18.53 16.08 0.32
CA ASN A 79 18.17 17.48 0.14
C ASN A 79 18.18 18.13 1.53
N PRO A 80 18.96 19.18 1.78
CA PRO A 80 19.03 19.86 3.08
C PRO A 80 17.67 20.48 3.50
N THR A 81 16.69 20.45 2.62
CA THR A 81 15.32 20.94 2.87
C THR A 81 14.28 19.82 2.82
N ASN A 82 14.57 18.64 3.38
CA ASN A 82 13.57 17.55 3.50
C ASN A 82 12.31 18.04 4.21
N LYS A 83 11.47 18.76 3.46
CA LYS A 83 10.20 19.26 3.93
C LYS A 83 9.11 18.26 3.57
N ILE A 84 8.25 18.00 4.53
CA ILE A 84 6.99 17.32 4.27
C ILE A 84 6.15 18.22 3.37
N MET A 85 5.80 17.73 2.19
CA MET A 85 4.83 18.33 1.30
C MET A 85 3.48 17.68 1.59
N ARG A 86 2.52 18.48 2.00
CA ARG A 86 1.18 18.01 2.38
C ARG A 86 0.22 18.19 1.24
N ASP A 87 -0.76 17.31 1.19
CA ASP A 87 -1.83 17.33 0.20
C ASP A 87 -1.31 17.48 -1.24
N VAL A 88 -0.29 16.66 -1.57
CA VAL A 88 0.36 16.71 -2.89
C VAL A 88 -0.61 16.36 -4.02
N TYR A 89 -1.65 15.56 -3.75
CA TYR A 89 -2.68 15.28 -4.74
C TYR A 89 -3.42 16.56 -5.15
N SER A 90 -3.95 17.32 -4.19
CA SER A 90 -4.69 18.56 -4.47
C SER A 90 -3.79 19.64 -5.07
N LEU A 91 -2.53 19.71 -4.63
CA LEU A 91 -1.54 20.63 -5.22
C LEU A 91 -1.38 20.40 -6.72
N GLU A 92 -1.26 19.14 -7.14
CA GLU A 92 -0.97 18.80 -8.52
C GLU A 92 -2.23 18.72 -9.40
N ASN A 93 -3.36 18.26 -8.86
CA ASN A 93 -4.57 17.99 -9.63
C ASN A 93 -5.66 19.07 -9.49
N LYS A 94 -5.44 20.07 -8.60
CA LYS A 94 -6.35 21.21 -8.37
C LYS A 94 -7.75 20.78 -7.91
N ARG A 95 -7.84 19.65 -7.22
CA ARG A 95 -9.05 19.11 -6.62
C ARG A 95 -8.70 18.24 -5.43
N GLU A 96 -9.61 18.09 -4.49
CA GLU A 96 -9.47 17.25 -3.30
C GLU A 96 -9.89 15.82 -3.59
N LEU A 97 -9.31 14.88 -2.83
CA LEU A 97 -9.80 13.51 -2.74
C LEU A 97 -11.14 13.50 -2.01
N LYS A 98 -11.97 12.49 -2.26
CA LYS A 98 -13.28 12.34 -1.62
C LYS A 98 -13.39 10.99 -0.91
N GLY A 99 -14.31 10.90 0.03
CA GLY A 99 -14.56 9.68 0.80
C GLY A 99 -13.57 9.50 1.94
N LYS A 100 -13.35 8.27 2.38
CA LYS A 100 -12.37 7.91 3.42
C LYS A 100 -11.12 7.32 2.79
N ALA A 101 -9.97 7.55 3.36
CA ALA A 101 -8.71 6.92 2.98
C ALA A 101 -8.80 5.39 3.14
N LEU A 102 -8.35 4.63 2.14
CA LEU A 102 -8.31 3.16 2.20
C LEU A 102 -6.89 2.63 2.07
N ALA A 103 -6.19 2.98 0.99
CA ALA A 103 -4.85 2.48 0.72
C ALA A 103 -4.07 3.40 -0.23
N ILE A 104 -2.75 3.35 -0.11
CA ILE A 104 -1.83 3.93 -1.08
C ILE A 104 -0.78 2.88 -1.46
N GLU A 105 -0.47 2.78 -2.76
CA GLU A 105 0.47 1.79 -3.26
C GLU A 105 1.23 2.33 -4.46
N GLN A 106 2.40 1.78 -4.72
CA GLN A 106 3.16 2.03 -5.93
C GLN A 106 3.35 0.69 -6.64
N SER A 107 2.95 0.63 -7.91
CA SER A 107 3.18 -0.54 -8.75
C SER A 107 4.68 -0.77 -8.97
N ASP A 108 5.04 -1.98 -9.35
CA ASP A 108 6.40 -2.18 -9.84
C ASP A 108 6.59 -1.51 -11.21
N GLU A 109 7.85 -1.27 -11.54
CA GLU A 109 8.24 -0.58 -12.77
C GLU A 109 7.88 -1.39 -14.04
N TYR A 110 7.87 -2.72 -13.92
CA TYR A 110 7.59 -3.62 -15.05
C TYR A 110 6.09 -3.72 -15.35
N SER A 111 5.26 -3.64 -14.32
CA SER A 111 3.81 -3.81 -14.47
C SER A 111 3.10 -2.56 -14.94
N TYR A 112 3.42 -1.41 -14.32
CA TYR A 112 2.73 -0.13 -14.55
C TYR A 112 3.66 1.08 -14.60
N GLY A 113 4.96 0.88 -14.86
CA GLY A 113 5.92 1.98 -14.88
C GLY A 113 6.05 2.71 -13.55
N GLY A 114 5.82 2.01 -12.43
CA GLY A 114 5.94 2.58 -11.10
C GLY A 114 4.80 3.54 -10.71
N THR A 115 3.66 3.46 -11.38
CA THR A 115 2.44 4.25 -11.11
C THR A 115 2.07 4.23 -9.62
N VAL A 116 1.61 5.36 -9.10
CA VAL A 116 1.08 5.46 -7.74
C VAL A 116 -0.44 5.36 -7.77
N PHE A 117 -1.00 4.47 -6.96
CA PHE A 117 -2.44 4.37 -6.76
C PHE A 117 -2.83 4.93 -5.40
N VAL A 118 -3.87 5.75 -5.37
CA VAL A 118 -4.49 6.27 -4.16
C VAL A 118 -5.95 5.82 -4.13
N HIS A 119 -6.31 5.06 -3.12
CA HIS A 119 -7.64 4.49 -2.98
C HIS A 119 -8.40 5.14 -1.84
N THR A 120 -9.62 5.55 -2.14
CA THR A 120 -10.59 6.05 -1.17
C THR A 120 -11.90 5.27 -1.26
N SER A 121 -12.80 5.48 -0.32
CA SER A 121 -14.13 4.85 -0.38
C SER A 121 -14.97 5.34 -1.55
N ALA A 122 -14.69 6.53 -2.09
CA ALA A 122 -15.46 7.17 -3.14
C ALA A 122 -14.82 7.08 -4.54
N SER A 123 -13.53 6.74 -4.64
CA SER A 123 -12.80 6.66 -5.91
C SER A 123 -11.42 6.05 -5.74
N SER A 124 -10.83 5.57 -6.84
CA SER A 124 -9.41 5.23 -6.92
C SER A 124 -8.73 6.06 -8.00
N HIS A 125 -7.53 6.49 -7.73
CA HIS A 125 -6.77 7.41 -8.56
C HIS A 125 -5.46 6.78 -8.99
N GLU A 126 -5.22 6.73 -10.28
CA GLU A 126 -3.94 6.34 -10.88
C GLU A 126 -3.14 7.61 -11.16
N LEU A 127 -1.96 7.73 -10.57
CA LEU A 127 -1.13 8.93 -10.63
C LEU A 127 0.19 8.65 -11.34
N ASP A 128 0.61 9.59 -12.17
CA ASP A 128 1.97 9.63 -12.71
C ASP A 128 3.00 9.62 -11.57
N PRO A 129 3.96 8.69 -11.56
CA PRO A 129 4.88 8.53 -10.43
C PRO A 129 5.90 9.69 -10.30
N VAL A 130 6.05 10.52 -11.33
CA VAL A 130 7.01 11.62 -11.35
C VAL A 130 6.34 12.96 -11.07
N LEU A 131 5.15 13.18 -11.63
CA LEU A 131 4.46 14.47 -11.56
C LEU A 131 3.27 14.46 -10.59
N PHE A 132 2.84 13.30 -10.11
CA PHE A 132 1.61 13.11 -9.33
C PHE A 132 0.35 13.60 -10.02
N LYS A 133 0.41 13.77 -11.35
CA LYS A 133 -0.77 14.05 -12.16
C LYS A 133 -1.61 12.81 -12.30
N GLU A 134 -2.91 12.97 -12.19
CA GLU A 134 -3.86 11.89 -12.41
C GLU A 134 -3.84 11.43 -13.87
N ILE A 135 -3.64 10.13 -14.05
CA ILE A 135 -3.66 9.44 -15.34
C ILE A 135 -5.04 8.85 -15.58
N ALA A 136 -5.63 8.25 -14.54
CA ALA A 136 -6.96 7.66 -14.59
C ALA A 136 -7.68 7.80 -13.25
N LEU A 137 -9.00 7.89 -13.35
CA LEU A 137 -9.94 7.89 -12.23
C LEU A 137 -10.82 6.67 -12.35
N PHE A 138 -10.99 5.96 -11.23
CA PHE A 138 -11.93 4.87 -11.07
C PHE A 138 -13.06 5.31 -10.14
N ASP A 139 -14.24 5.43 -10.69
CA ASP A 139 -15.46 5.90 -10.03
C ASP A 139 -16.69 5.06 -10.48
N GLU A 140 -17.85 5.58 -10.30
CA GLU A 140 -19.13 4.97 -10.70
C GLU A 140 -19.23 4.56 -12.18
N ASN A 141 -18.40 5.15 -13.04
CA ASN A 141 -18.35 4.86 -14.48
C ASN A 141 -17.29 3.83 -14.85
N SER A 142 -16.57 3.30 -13.89
CA SER A 142 -15.42 2.41 -14.09
C SER A 142 -15.80 0.93 -13.91
N PHE A 143 -17.04 0.57 -14.12
CA PHE A 143 -17.51 -0.81 -14.10
C PHE A 143 -17.86 -1.32 -15.49
N THR A 144 -17.60 -2.61 -15.74
CA THR A 144 -18.10 -3.28 -16.94
C THR A 144 -19.62 -3.49 -16.77
N GLY A 145 -20.41 -2.86 -17.66
CA GLY A 145 -21.87 -2.90 -17.57
C GLY A 145 -22.49 -1.57 -17.11
N PRO A 146 -23.67 -1.58 -16.49
CA PRO A 146 -24.30 -0.36 -15.99
C PRO A 146 -23.45 0.30 -14.92
N ALA A 147 -23.48 1.64 -14.87
CA ALA A 147 -22.86 2.40 -13.80
C ALA A 147 -23.36 1.93 -12.42
N GLN A 148 -22.43 1.75 -11.49
CA GLN A 148 -22.69 1.31 -10.13
C GLN A 148 -22.14 2.34 -9.15
N GLU A 149 -22.75 2.43 -7.97
CA GLU A 149 -22.22 3.28 -6.91
C GLU A 149 -20.82 2.80 -6.51
N TYR A 150 -19.87 3.72 -6.50
CA TYR A 150 -18.53 3.45 -6.00
C TYR A 150 -18.50 3.73 -4.48
N ASP A 151 -18.75 2.71 -3.68
CA ASP A 151 -18.70 2.76 -2.20
C ASP A 151 -17.85 1.59 -1.70
N MET A 152 -16.52 1.78 -1.73
CA MET A 152 -15.55 0.73 -1.43
C MET A 152 -15.14 0.76 0.05
N VAL A 153 -14.93 -0.42 0.60
CA VAL A 153 -14.36 -0.62 1.94
C VAL A 153 -12.95 -1.18 1.90
N TYR A 154 -12.53 -1.67 0.73
CA TYR A 154 -11.18 -2.14 0.45
C TYR A 154 -10.86 -1.93 -1.03
N CYS A 155 -9.65 -1.51 -1.32
CA CYS A 155 -9.16 -1.41 -2.68
C CYS A 155 -7.65 -1.56 -2.71
N ARG A 156 -7.15 -2.46 -3.58
CA ARG A 156 -5.75 -2.60 -3.93
C ARG A 156 -5.65 -3.12 -5.36
N PHE A 157 -4.97 -2.38 -6.21
CA PHE A 157 -4.85 -2.70 -7.62
C PHE A 157 -3.50 -3.31 -7.97
N GLU A 158 -2.53 -3.18 -7.07
CA GLU A 158 -1.22 -3.73 -7.29
C GLU A 158 -1.04 -5.07 -6.59
N ASP A 159 -0.68 -6.07 -7.37
CA ASP A 159 0.11 -7.20 -6.90
C ASP A 159 1.21 -7.44 -7.96
N ALA A 160 2.43 -7.07 -7.62
CA ALA A 160 3.60 -7.18 -8.50
C ALA A 160 3.82 -8.61 -9.06
N ILE A 161 3.24 -9.61 -8.41
CA ILE A 161 3.41 -11.01 -8.79
C ILE A 161 2.27 -11.51 -9.68
N THR A 162 1.07 -11.00 -9.49
CA THR A 162 -0.14 -11.63 -10.05
C THR A 162 -0.81 -10.82 -11.14
N GLU A 163 -0.47 -9.55 -11.30
CA GLU A 163 -1.13 -8.62 -12.23
C GLU A 163 -2.64 -8.46 -11.97
N PHE A 164 -3.13 -8.93 -10.81
CA PHE A 164 -4.52 -8.85 -10.40
C PHE A 164 -4.63 -8.03 -9.12
N GLY A 165 -5.59 -7.14 -9.12
CA GLY A 165 -6.02 -6.41 -7.96
C GLY A 165 -7.52 -6.55 -7.76
N GLY A 166 -8.06 -5.85 -6.81
CA GLY A 166 -9.49 -5.84 -6.59
C GLY A 166 -9.94 -4.85 -5.53
N ALA A 167 -11.23 -4.62 -5.54
CA ALA A 167 -11.91 -3.85 -4.53
C ALA A 167 -13.03 -4.69 -3.90
N ILE A 168 -13.45 -4.30 -2.71
CA ILE A 168 -14.63 -4.84 -2.04
C ILE A 168 -15.56 -3.67 -1.76
N GLY A 169 -16.79 -3.76 -2.24
CA GLY A 169 -17.84 -2.81 -1.94
C GLY A 169 -18.35 -2.95 -0.50
N LYS A 170 -19.04 -1.94 -0.02
CA LYS A 170 -19.69 -1.94 1.30
C LYS A 170 -20.72 -3.05 1.46
N ASP A 171 -21.28 -3.53 0.35
CA ASP A 171 -22.15 -4.70 0.28
C ASP A 171 -21.41 -6.04 0.45
N GLY A 172 -20.06 -6.02 0.47
CA GLY A 172 -19.18 -7.18 0.57
C GLY A 172 -18.99 -7.93 -0.74
N ILE A 173 -19.33 -7.34 -1.88
CA ILE A 173 -19.07 -7.91 -3.21
C ILE A 173 -17.63 -7.59 -3.61
N ILE A 174 -16.97 -8.58 -4.24
CA ILE A 174 -15.65 -8.40 -4.82
C ILE A 174 -15.76 -7.85 -6.25
N TYR A 175 -14.91 -6.87 -6.56
CA TYR A 175 -14.75 -6.25 -7.86
C TYR A 175 -13.31 -6.46 -8.34
N PRO A 176 -13.02 -7.54 -9.09
CA PRO A 176 -11.70 -7.80 -9.61
C PRO A 176 -11.30 -6.74 -10.65
N LYS A 177 -10.02 -6.40 -10.65
CA LYS A 177 -9.41 -5.56 -11.67
C LYS A 177 -8.16 -6.22 -12.20
N GLN A 178 -8.13 -6.49 -13.50
CA GLN A 178 -6.92 -6.94 -14.15
C GLN A 178 -5.97 -5.75 -14.37
N ALA A 179 -4.77 -5.89 -13.88
CA ALA A 179 -3.83 -4.82 -13.73
C ALA A 179 -3.52 -4.06 -15.01
N ARG A 180 -3.18 -4.73 -16.09
CA ARG A 180 -2.63 -4.08 -17.29
C ARG A 180 -3.64 -3.71 -18.36
N GLN A 181 -4.78 -4.35 -18.44
CA GLN A 181 -5.58 -4.35 -19.66
C GLN A 181 -6.91 -3.63 -19.55
N SER A 182 -7.42 -3.39 -18.37
CA SER A 182 -8.74 -2.81 -18.20
C SER A 182 -8.72 -1.60 -17.29
N ARG A 183 -9.29 -0.50 -17.75
CA ARG A 183 -9.70 0.64 -16.90
C ARG A 183 -11.01 0.36 -16.17
N TYR A 184 -11.52 -0.88 -16.25
CA TYR A 184 -12.80 -1.25 -15.73
C TYR A 184 -12.66 -2.35 -14.70
N MET A 185 -13.52 -2.31 -13.70
CA MET A 185 -13.72 -3.37 -12.73
C MET A 185 -14.95 -4.17 -13.13
N ALA A 186 -14.90 -5.48 -12.97
CA ALA A 186 -16.06 -6.33 -13.16
C ALA A 186 -16.73 -6.61 -11.80
N SER A 187 -18.02 -6.70 -11.80
CA SER A 187 -18.77 -7.20 -10.66
C SER A 187 -18.72 -8.73 -10.65
N SER A 188 -18.28 -9.36 -9.58
CA SER A 188 -18.40 -10.80 -9.43
C SER A 188 -19.84 -11.22 -9.25
N LEU A 189 -20.15 -12.46 -9.65
CA LEU A 189 -21.48 -13.00 -9.47
C LEU A 189 -21.85 -13.07 -7.97
N LYS A 190 -23.10 -12.77 -7.68
CA LYS A 190 -23.69 -12.94 -6.36
C LYS A 190 -25.16 -13.30 -6.51
N PRO A 191 -25.59 -14.52 -6.13
CA PRO A 191 -24.78 -15.61 -5.61
C PRO A 191 -23.81 -16.19 -6.64
N ILE A 192 -22.76 -16.87 -6.17
CA ILE A 192 -21.69 -17.46 -6.97
C ILE A 192 -21.72 -18.99 -6.91
N HIS A 193 -21.33 -19.65 -8.01
CA HIS A 193 -21.25 -21.11 -8.07
C HIS A 193 -20.11 -21.66 -7.21
N VAL A 194 -20.33 -22.84 -6.62
CA VAL A 194 -19.28 -23.58 -5.89
C VAL A 194 -18.53 -24.46 -6.89
N GLU A 195 -17.20 -24.41 -6.86
CA GLU A 195 -16.32 -25.21 -7.73
C GLU A 195 -16.71 -26.70 -7.72
N GLY A 196 -16.94 -27.22 -8.92
CA GLY A 196 -17.32 -28.63 -9.14
C GLY A 196 -18.77 -28.97 -8.79
N ASP A 197 -19.62 -27.98 -8.54
CA ASP A 197 -21.03 -28.15 -8.28
C ASP A 197 -21.83 -26.97 -8.89
N GLU A 198 -22.12 -27.08 -10.19
CA GLU A 198 -22.80 -26.02 -10.97
C GLU A 198 -24.22 -25.72 -10.47
N GLU A 199 -24.87 -26.64 -9.74
CA GLU A 199 -26.18 -26.44 -9.17
C GLU A 199 -26.14 -25.70 -7.83
N ARG A 200 -24.98 -25.67 -7.18
CA ARG A 200 -24.81 -25.09 -5.86
C ARG A 200 -24.37 -23.62 -5.95
N LEU A 201 -25.28 -22.73 -5.63
CA LEU A 201 -25.02 -21.31 -5.47
C LEU A 201 -24.88 -20.95 -4.00
N VAL A 202 -23.93 -20.07 -3.70
CA VAL A 202 -23.72 -19.52 -2.36
C VAL A 202 -23.72 -18.00 -2.39
N ASP A 203 -24.38 -17.41 -1.41
CA ASP A 203 -24.28 -15.99 -1.12
C ASP A 203 -23.04 -15.74 -0.24
N TYR A 204 -22.47 -14.54 -0.31
CA TYR A 204 -21.27 -14.18 0.46
C TYR A 204 -21.26 -12.71 0.84
N ARG A 205 -20.50 -12.38 1.85
CA ARG A 205 -20.21 -11.00 2.28
C ARG A 205 -18.79 -10.92 2.79
N LEU A 206 -17.87 -10.43 1.95
CA LEU A 206 -16.46 -10.39 2.29
C LEU A 206 -16.11 -9.34 3.36
N SER A 207 -15.15 -9.69 4.19
CA SER A 207 -14.41 -8.74 5.01
C SER A 207 -13.58 -7.80 4.13
N PRO A 208 -13.26 -6.58 4.59
CA PRO A 208 -12.59 -5.55 3.79
C PRO A 208 -11.10 -5.86 3.56
N MET A 209 -10.78 -7.04 3.07
CA MET A 209 -9.43 -7.48 2.76
C MET A 209 -9.42 -8.58 1.71
N LEU A 210 -8.42 -8.57 0.84
CA LEU A 210 -8.15 -9.60 -0.15
C LEU A 210 -6.68 -10.03 -0.06
N LEU A 211 -6.43 -11.27 -0.44
CA LEU A 211 -5.11 -11.78 -0.71
C LEU A 211 -5.09 -12.32 -2.14
N ASN A 212 -4.36 -11.65 -3.01
CA ASN A 212 -4.22 -12.07 -4.38
C ASN A 212 -3.09 -13.11 -4.51
N THR A 213 -3.37 -14.16 -5.25
CA THR A 213 -2.42 -15.16 -5.68
C THR A 213 -2.37 -15.16 -7.21
N ARG A 214 -1.39 -15.85 -7.80
CA ARG A 214 -1.21 -15.84 -9.26
C ARG A 214 -2.47 -16.22 -10.06
N ASN A 215 -3.35 -17.06 -9.50
CA ASN A 215 -4.48 -17.63 -10.24
C ASN A 215 -5.81 -17.50 -9.48
N SER A 216 -5.83 -16.83 -8.35
CA SER A 216 -7.04 -16.72 -7.54
C SER A 216 -6.94 -15.56 -6.56
N THR A 217 -8.08 -15.09 -6.12
CA THR A 217 -8.17 -14.13 -5.02
C THR A 217 -8.82 -14.79 -3.81
N LEU A 218 -8.20 -14.64 -2.66
CA LEU A 218 -8.72 -15.15 -1.40
C LEU A 218 -9.38 -14.01 -0.63
N GLY A 219 -10.62 -14.21 -0.25
CA GLY A 219 -11.36 -13.38 0.68
C GLY A 219 -11.82 -14.19 1.90
N TYR A 220 -12.30 -13.50 2.92
CA TYR A 220 -12.93 -14.11 4.07
C TYR A 220 -14.39 -13.73 4.11
N ASP A 221 -15.28 -14.70 4.08
CA ASP A 221 -16.71 -14.48 4.08
C ASP A 221 -17.27 -14.43 5.50
N ASN A 222 -17.87 -13.29 5.86
CA ASN A 222 -18.49 -13.06 7.15
C ASN A 222 -19.78 -13.84 7.36
N LEU A 223 -20.45 -14.30 6.29
CA LEU A 223 -21.71 -15.08 6.40
C LEU A 223 -21.39 -16.53 6.79
N SER A 224 -20.43 -17.15 6.12
CA SER A 224 -20.04 -18.53 6.40
C SER A 224 -18.97 -18.66 7.48
N GLY A 225 -18.27 -17.57 7.82
CA GLY A 225 -17.12 -17.60 8.75
C GLY A 225 -15.93 -18.39 8.20
N ARG A 226 -15.71 -18.36 6.89
CA ARG A 226 -14.72 -19.19 6.19
C ARG A 226 -13.96 -18.40 5.13
N PHE A 227 -12.78 -18.88 4.76
CA PHE A 227 -12.09 -18.39 3.58
C PHE A 227 -12.77 -18.87 2.30
N MET A 228 -12.85 -17.98 1.32
CA MET A 228 -13.35 -18.23 -0.01
C MET A 228 -12.29 -17.91 -1.05
N TYR A 229 -12.09 -18.82 -1.99
CA TYR A 229 -11.21 -18.69 -3.14
C TYR A 229 -12.05 -18.37 -4.35
N PHE A 230 -11.86 -17.19 -4.89
CA PHE A 230 -12.43 -16.76 -6.14
C PHE A 230 -11.47 -17.15 -7.27
N MET A 231 -11.96 -17.89 -8.23
CA MET A 231 -11.20 -18.38 -9.37
C MET A 231 -11.73 -17.76 -10.65
N ASN A 232 -10.80 -17.44 -11.55
CA ASN A 232 -11.18 -17.11 -12.91
C ASN A 232 -11.41 -18.42 -13.67
N SER A 233 -12.51 -18.51 -14.40
CA SER A 233 -12.71 -19.56 -15.37
C SER A 233 -11.69 -19.40 -16.50
N TYR A 234 -10.77 -20.36 -16.64
CA TYR A 234 -9.72 -20.35 -17.65
C TYR A 234 -10.21 -20.67 -19.07
N ASP A 235 -11.46 -21.06 -19.22
CA ASP A 235 -12.01 -21.54 -20.49
C ASP A 235 -12.59 -20.45 -21.39
N ILE A 236 -12.60 -19.19 -20.96
CA ILE A 236 -13.11 -18.10 -21.80
C ILE A 236 -11.95 -17.23 -22.29
N PRO A 237 -11.60 -17.31 -23.59
CA PRO A 237 -10.53 -16.49 -24.17
C PRO A 237 -10.95 -15.03 -24.46
N SER A 238 -11.97 -14.50 -23.82
CA SER A 238 -12.34 -13.10 -23.96
C SER A 238 -11.67 -12.28 -22.83
N TYR A 239 -10.66 -11.52 -23.19
CA TYR A 239 -9.93 -10.60 -22.34
C TYR A 239 -10.79 -9.49 -21.68
N ASP A 240 -12.10 -9.48 -21.93
CA ASP A 240 -13.01 -8.44 -21.51
C ASP A 240 -13.86 -8.80 -20.27
N GLU A 241 -13.80 -10.05 -19.78
CA GLU A 241 -14.63 -10.49 -18.64
C GLU A 241 -13.78 -11.04 -17.50
N ASN A 242 -13.19 -10.15 -16.71
CA ASN A 242 -12.51 -10.48 -15.45
C ASN A 242 -13.52 -10.73 -14.32
N GLN A 243 -14.51 -11.58 -14.57
CA GLN A 243 -15.51 -11.91 -13.60
C GLN A 243 -15.20 -13.25 -12.94
N TYR A 244 -15.19 -13.28 -11.60
CA TYR A 244 -15.16 -14.56 -10.91
C TYR A 244 -16.53 -15.21 -11.02
N ASP A 245 -16.58 -16.43 -11.50
CA ASP A 245 -17.80 -17.21 -11.69
C ASP A 245 -17.90 -18.42 -10.77
N GLU A 246 -16.76 -18.87 -10.21
CA GLU A 246 -16.68 -19.98 -9.30
C GLU A 246 -15.90 -19.64 -8.02
N VAL A 247 -16.27 -20.32 -6.93
CA VAL A 247 -15.60 -20.19 -5.65
C VAL A 247 -15.36 -21.55 -4.99
N ARG A 248 -14.18 -21.70 -4.40
CA ARG A 248 -13.88 -22.80 -3.47
C ARG A 248 -13.98 -22.30 -2.05
N ILE A 249 -14.74 -22.97 -1.22
CA ILE A 249 -14.93 -22.62 0.19
C ILE A 249 -14.01 -23.48 1.05
N SER A 250 -13.28 -22.85 1.99
CA SER A 250 -12.46 -23.59 2.96
C SER A 250 -13.31 -24.47 3.85
N GLU A 251 -12.81 -25.67 4.17
CA GLU A 251 -13.47 -26.59 5.11
C GLU A 251 -13.45 -26.05 6.55
N THR A 252 -12.46 -25.24 6.90
CA THR A 252 -12.27 -24.75 8.27
C THR A 252 -13.17 -23.56 8.55
N TYR A 253 -14.00 -23.70 9.58
CA TYR A 253 -14.79 -22.62 10.14
C TYR A 253 -13.98 -21.86 11.19
N ILE A 254 -13.91 -20.53 11.06
CA ILE A 254 -13.22 -19.63 11.99
C ILE A 254 -14.24 -18.83 12.81
N GLY A 255 -15.21 -18.23 12.15
CA GLY A 255 -16.37 -17.56 12.76
C GLY A 255 -16.03 -16.31 13.59
N LEU A 256 -14.90 -15.65 13.30
CA LEU A 256 -14.49 -14.39 13.93
C LEU A 256 -14.20 -13.32 12.85
N PRO A 257 -14.38 -12.03 13.13
CA PRO A 257 -14.00 -10.97 12.23
C PRO A 257 -12.51 -10.99 11.88
N TRP A 258 -12.18 -10.82 10.61
CA TRP A 258 -10.81 -10.78 10.12
C TRP A 258 -10.18 -9.41 10.39
N LEU A 259 -9.11 -9.38 11.19
CA LEU A 259 -8.39 -8.16 11.54
C LEU A 259 -7.33 -7.80 10.48
N GLY A 260 -6.64 -8.81 9.96
CA GLY A 260 -5.57 -8.59 9.00
C GLY A 260 -4.81 -9.86 8.66
N TRP A 261 -3.89 -9.72 7.71
CA TRP A 261 -3.02 -10.80 7.28
C TRP A 261 -1.65 -10.29 6.82
N GLY A 262 -0.71 -11.19 6.69
CA GLY A 262 0.56 -10.93 6.05
C GLY A 262 1.25 -12.21 5.59
N LYS A 263 2.10 -12.08 4.58
CA LYS A 263 2.93 -13.18 4.09
C LYS A 263 4.05 -13.48 5.09
N ASN A 264 4.30 -14.74 5.34
CA ASN A 264 5.45 -15.22 6.11
C ASN A 264 6.03 -16.48 5.47
N MET A 265 7.26 -16.82 5.84
CA MET A 265 7.92 -18.04 5.37
C MET A 265 7.96 -19.08 6.46
N SER A 266 7.58 -20.32 6.13
CA SER A 266 7.75 -21.46 7.02
C SER A 266 8.25 -22.66 6.22
N GLY A 267 9.41 -23.20 6.58
CA GLY A 267 9.99 -24.37 5.92
C GLY A 267 10.22 -24.20 4.41
N GLY A 268 10.59 -23.00 3.96
CA GLY A 268 10.82 -22.68 2.54
C GLY A 268 9.56 -22.52 1.70
N THR A 269 8.37 -22.51 2.31
CA THR A 269 7.09 -22.31 1.62
C THR A 269 6.44 -21.02 2.08
N TYR A 270 5.92 -20.23 1.14
CA TYR A 270 5.12 -19.06 1.48
C TYR A 270 3.80 -19.46 2.12
N GLN A 271 3.55 -18.89 3.27
CA GLN A 271 2.29 -18.96 4.00
C GLN A 271 1.75 -17.56 4.18
N PHE A 272 0.47 -17.46 4.50
CA PHE A 272 -0.07 -16.26 5.09
C PHE A 272 -0.57 -16.55 6.51
N SER A 273 -0.31 -15.62 7.40
CA SER A 273 -0.82 -15.62 8.75
C SER A 273 -1.91 -14.56 8.86
N SER A 274 -3.08 -14.97 9.30
CA SER A 274 -4.25 -14.12 9.46
C SER A 274 -4.64 -14.04 10.92
N LEU A 275 -4.82 -12.82 11.42
CA LEU A 275 -5.30 -12.56 12.76
C LEU A 275 -6.78 -12.19 12.72
N PHE A 276 -7.54 -12.79 13.61
CA PHE A 276 -8.97 -12.59 13.79
C PHE A 276 -9.24 -12.08 15.20
N TYR A 277 -10.17 -11.16 15.33
CA TYR A 277 -10.58 -10.65 16.62
C TYR A 277 -12.02 -10.17 16.60
N ASP A 278 -12.80 -10.61 17.59
CA ASP A 278 -14.16 -10.15 17.81
C ASP A 278 -14.23 -9.32 19.11
N PRO A 279 -14.39 -8.00 18.99
CA PRO A 279 -14.46 -7.12 20.15
C PRO A 279 -15.71 -7.33 21.01
N VAL A 280 -16.76 -7.98 20.48
CA VAL A 280 -18.00 -8.24 21.23
C VAL A 280 -17.83 -9.42 22.19
N THR A 281 -17.18 -10.48 21.72
CA THR A 281 -16.97 -11.71 22.50
C THR A 281 -15.58 -11.79 23.13
N ASP A 282 -14.71 -10.82 22.85
CA ASP A 282 -13.31 -10.79 23.27
C ASP A 282 -12.56 -12.08 22.90
N ARG A 283 -12.80 -12.59 21.68
CA ARG A 283 -12.17 -13.81 21.17
C ARG A 283 -11.22 -13.48 20.04
N ALA A 284 -10.06 -14.09 20.06
CA ALA A 284 -9.06 -13.98 19.01
C ALA A 284 -8.63 -15.34 18.46
N ALA A 285 -8.21 -15.37 17.21
CA ALA A 285 -7.63 -16.55 16.58
C ALA A 285 -6.54 -16.15 15.59
N LEU A 286 -5.53 -17.02 15.48
CA LEU A 286 -4.52 -16.98 14.42
C LEU A 286 -4.76 -18.14 13.47
N ALA A 287 -4.92 -17.86 12.18
CA ALA A 287 -5.00 -18.88 11.14
C ALA A 287 -3.78 -18.78 10.23
N ARG A 288 -3.21 -19.94 9.89
CA ARG A 288 -2.09 -20.06 8.94
C ARG A 288 -2.52 -20.92 7.76
N ALA A 289 -2.40 -20.36 6.58
CA ALA A 289 -2.81 -21.05 5.38
C ALA A 289 -1.75 -20.94 4.27
N HIS A 290 -1.79 -21.91 3.35
CA HIS A 290 -0.91 -21.91 2.20
C HIS A 290 -1.35 -20.84 1.19
N THR A 291 -0.43 -20.03 0.69
CA THR A 291 -0.76 -18.93 -0.25
C THR A 291 -1.42 -19.39 -1.54
N ALA A 292 -1.05 -20.55 -2.07
CA ALA A 292 -1.58 -21.03 -3.34
C ALA A 292 -2.94 -21.73 -3.24
N THR A 293 -3.32 -22.24 -2.07
CA THR A 293 -4.53 -23.06 -1.91
C THR A 293 -5.44 -22.61 -0.78
N GLY A 294 -4.97 -21.69 0.14
CA GLY A 294 -5.61 -21.28 1.40
C GLY A 294 -6.01 -22.45 2.30
N LYS A 295 -5.60 -23.63 1.94
CA LYS A 295 -5.79 -24.76 2.85
C LYS A 295 -4.99 -24.46 4.10
N LEU A 296 -5.65 -24.51 5.23
CA LEU A 296 -4.98 -24.48 6.52
C LEU A 296 -4.08 -25.71 6.62
N LYS A 297 -2.82 -25.50 7.03
CA LYS A 297 -1.82 -26.55 7.11
C LYS A 297 -1.80 -27.19 8.51
N GLY A 298 -2.27 -28.42 8.61
CA GLY A 298 -2.16 -29.23 9.83
C GLY A 298 -3.17 -28.86 10.93
N GLN A 299 -3.09 -29.58 12.06
CA GLN A 299 -4.00 -29.38 13.19
C GLN A 299 -3.78 -28.04 13.92
N ASP A 300 -2.55 -27.48 13.84
CA ASP A 300 -2.16 -26.23 14.51
C ASP A 300 -2.31 -25.01 13.61
N SER A 301 -3.03 -25.12 12.52
CA SER A 301 -3.20 -24.03 11.54
C SER A 301 -4.28 -23.03 11.93
N LEU A 302 -5.13 -23.37 12.87
CA LEU A 302 -6.09 -22.47 13.52
C LEU A 302 -5.95 -22.60 15.03
N VAL A 303 -5.49 -21.53 15.67
CA VAL A 303 -5.30 -21.48 17.12
C VAL A 303 -6.17 -20.38 17.70
N PHE A 304 -7.08 -20.74 18.60
CA PHE A 304 -7.80 -19.77 19.41
C PHE A 304 -6.91 -19.31 20.55
N LEU A 305 -6.82 -18.02 20.72
CA LEU A 305 -5.79 -17.40 21.53
C LEU A 305 -6.42 -16.77 22.78
N SER A 306 -5.82 -17.01 23.94
CA SER A 306 -6.18 -16.34 25.21
C SER A 306 -5.05 -15.44 25.65
N GLY A 307 -5.39 -14.38 26.43
CA GLY A 307 -4.40 -13.41 26.91
C GLY A 307 -3.85 -12.52 25.81
N HIS A 308 -4.59 -12.37 24.72
CA HIS A 308 -4.31 -11.34 23.73
C HIS A 308 -4.57 -9.95 24.32
N HIS A 309 -3.95 -8.95 23.74
CA HIS A 309 -4.16 -7.56 24.09
C HIS A 309 -4.88 -6.79 22.97
N LEU A 310 -5.58 -7.52 22.10
CA LEU A 310 -6.36 -6.93 21.00
C LEU A 310 -7.58 -6.21 21.55
N ALA A 311 -7.92 -5.08 20.92
CA ALA A 311 -9.13 -4.31 21.19
C ALA A 311 -9.67 -3.73 19.88
N GLU A 312 -10.80 -3.03 19.96
CA GLU A 312 -11.34 -2.29 18.83
C GLU A 312 -10.30 -1.25 18.34
N GLY A 313 -10.09 -1.17 17.04
CA GLY A 313 -9.08 -0.30 16.43
C GLY A 313 -7.66 -0.87 16.42
N SER A 314 -7.45 -2.11 16.86
CA SER A 314 -6.18 -2.79 16.66
C SER A 314 -5.82 -2.89 15.19
N VAL A 315 -4.54 -2.68 14.88
CA VAL A 315 -3.96 -2.84 13.53
C VAL A 315 -2.81 -3.81 13.59
N MET A 316 -2.44 -4.40 12.44
CA MET A 316 -1.36 -5.38 12.38
C MET A 316 -0.48 -5.26 11.16
N ALA A 317 0.74 -5.80 11.23
CA ALA A 317 1.64 -6.01 10.11
C ALA A 317 2.49 -7.28 10.32
N VAL A 318 2.85 -7.96 9.24
CA VAL A 318 3.72 -9.13 9.29
C VAL A 318 5.06 -8.82 8.64
N ASN A 319 6.14 -9.08 9.36
CA ASN A 319 7.50 -9.02 8.85
C ASN A 319 7.92 -10.43 8.41
N SER A 320 7.94 -10.66 7.10
CA SER A 320 8.31 -11.94 6.50
C SER A 320 9.79 -12.27 6.67
N GLY A 321 10.66 -11.27 6.84
CA GLY A 321 12.10 -11.49 6.99
C GLY A 321 12.51 -12.11 8.32
N ILE A 322 11.72 -11.91 9.37
CA ILE A 322 11.97 -12.46 10.71
C ILE A 322 10.79 -13.26 11.25
N ASN A 323 9.73 -13.47 10.47
CA ASN A 323 8.50 -14.19 10.85
C ASN A 323 7.84 -13.63 12.12
N TRP A 324 7.74 -12.32 12.21
CA TRP A 324 7.07 -11.64 13.31
C TRP A 324 5.78 -10.98 12.85
N LEU A 325 4.73 -11.10 13.68
CA LEU A 325 3.48 -10.39 13.53
C LEU A 325 3.43 -9.31 14.62
N TYR A 326 3.43 -8.04 14.20
CA TYR A 326 3.21 -6.88 15.05
C TYR A 326 1.72 -6.57 15.09
N TYR A 327 1.21 -6.20 16.26
CA TYR A 327 -0.17 -5.72 16.40
C TYR A 327 -0.28 -4.70 17.54
N SER A 328 -1.24 -3.79 17.43
CA SER A 328 -1.54 -2.83 18.48
C SER A 328 -2.69 -3.32 19.36
N ASP A 329 -2.79 -2.73 20.56
CA ASP A 329 -3.92 -2.92 21.48
C ASP A 329 -5.13 -2.03 21.18
N GLY A 330 -5.18 -1.41 19.98
CA GLY A 330 -6.17 -0.36 19.67
C GLY A 330 -5.85 1.01 20.28
N GLY A 331 -4.84 1.07 21.14
CA GLY A 331 -4.28 2.26 21.76
C GLY A 331 -2.83 2.50 21.30
N ARG A 332 -1.94 2.72 22.27
CA ARG A 332 -0.53 3.03 21.98
C ARG A 332 0.43 1.85 22.13
N GLN A 333 -0.01 0.73 22.69
CA GLN A 333 0.88 -0.40 22.94
C GLN A 333 1.05 -1.25 21.68
N LEU A 334 2.27 -1.60 21.40
CA LEU A 334 2.66 -2.50 20.33
C LEU A 334 3.06 -3.85 20.92
N TYR A 335 2.66 -4.93 20.28
CA TYR A 335 2.98 -6.31 20.67
C TYR A 335 3.55 -7.07 19.49
N VAL A 336 4.33 -8.10 19.78
CA VAL A 336 4.96 -8.96 18.77
C VAL A 336 4.66 -10.41 19.05
N LEU A 337 4.07 -11.09 18.07
CA LEU A 337 3.88 -12.52 18.07
C LEU A 337 4.94 -13.17 17.14
N ASN A 338 5.74 -14.08 17.69
CA ASN A 338 6.70 -14.85 16.90
C ASN A 338 5.98 -15.98 16.15
N LEU A 339 5.86 -15.85 14.84
CA LEU A 339 5.19 -16.84 13.99
C LEU A 339 6.01 -18.14 13.79
N SER A 340 7.28 -18.15 14.20
CA SER A 340 8.12 -19.35 14.20
C SER A 340 7.97 -20.18 15.48
N ASP A 341 7.34 -19.64 16.53
CA ASP A 341 7.05 -20.37 17.75
C ASP A 341 5.90 -21.36 17.51
N PRO A 342 6.09 -22.66 17.71
CA PRO A 342 5.01 -23.63 17.52
C PRO A 342 3.88 -23.49 18.55
N ASP A 343 4.18 -22.99 19.74
CA ASP A 343 3.22 -22.88 20.84
C ASP A 343 2.34 -21.60 20.75
N PHE A 344 2.68 -20.65 19.89
CA PHE A 344 1.95 -19.38 19.69
C PHE A 344 1.46 -18.74 20.98
N LYS A 345 2.39 -18.29 21.80
CA LYS A 345 2.03 -17.55 23.02
C LYS A 345 1.96 -16.06 22.71
N PHE A 346 0.82 -15.46 23.07
CA PHE A 346 0.77 -14.01 23.08
C PHE A 346 1.77 -13.45 24.09
N PRO A 347 2.47 -12.36 23.71
CA PRO A 347 3.38 -11.69 24.62
C PRO A 347 2.59 -11.09 25.79
N SER A 348 3.05 -11.31 27.00
CA SER A 348 2.49 -10.68 28.20
C SER A 348 3.00 -9.26 28.43
N ILE A 349 4.02 -8.84 27.67
CA ILE A 349 4.68 -7.53 27.78
C ILE A 349 4.63 -6.85 26.42
N PRO A 350 4.33 -5.55 26.37
CA PRO A 350 4.42 -4.79 25.14
C PRO A 350 5.83 -4.81 24.55
N PHE A 351 5.90 -4.72 23.24
CA PHE A 351 7.15 -4.49 22.53
C PHE A 351 7.61 -3.05 22.82
N GLU A 352 8.80 -2.91 23.40
CA GLU A 352 9.30 -1.62 23.82
C GLU A 352 9.55 -0.70 22.63
N CYS A 353 8.78 0.36 22.52
CA CYS A 353 9.01 1.48 21.61
C CYS A 353 8.60 2.79 22.30
N ALA A 354 9.46 3.80 22.20
CA ALA A 354 9.28 5.08 22.90
C ALA A 354 8.24 5.99 22.19
N LEU A 355 7.00 5.51 22.05
CA LEU A 355 5.91 6.32 21.53
C LEU A 355 5.38 7.30 22.59
N PRO A 356 4.83 8.46 22.18
CA PRO A 356 4.22 9.42 23.12
C PRO A 356 3.10 8.80 23.95
N ASP A 357 2.90 9.30 25.19
CA ASP A 357 1.83 8.80 26.05
C ASP A 357 0.44 9.04 25.47
N ASN A 358 0.25 10.16 24.81
CA ASN A 358 -1.04 10.60 24.26
C ASN A 358 -1.12 10.33 22.76
N CYS A 359 -0.97 9.07 22.35
CA CYS A 359 -1.15 8.70 20.96
C CYS A 359 -1.90 7.37 20.83
N ARG A 360 -2.47 7.16 19.64
CA ARG A 360 -3.09 5.91 19.22
C ARG A 360 -2.40 5.42 17.97
N ILE A 361 -1.98 4.16 17.96
CA ILE A 361 -1.45 3.52 16.75
C ILE A 361 -2.60 3.28 15.78
N THR A 362 -2.49 3.82 14.57
CA THR A 362 -3.53 3.71 13.53
C THR A 362 -3.04 2.98 12.29
N MET A 363 -1.72 2.83 12.14
CA MET A 363 -1.11 2.19 10.97
C MET A 363 0.18 1.45 11.39
N LEU A 364 0.36 0.25 10.87
CA LEU A 364 1.61 -0.50 10.93
C LEU A 364 2.01 -0.92 9.51
N LYS A 365 3.25 -0.66 9.12
CA LYS A 365 3.78 -1.05 7.81
C LYS A 365 5.23 -1.49 7.95
N VAL A 366 5.57 -2.68 7.50
CA VAL A 366 6.95 -3.16 7.48
C VAL A 366 7.68 -2.51 6.30
N SER A 367 8.92 -2.08 6.51
CA SER A 367 9.77 -1.54 5.43
C SER A 367 10.06 -2.60 4.36
N VAL A 368 10.32 -2.14 3.13
CA VAL A 368 10.59 -3.03 1.98
C VAL A 368 11.77 -3.97 2.25
N ASP A 369 12.77 -3.53 3.02
CA ASP A 369 13.95 -4.32 3.39
C ASP A 369 13.73 -5.24 4.62
N ASN A 370 12.55 -5.21 5.24
CA ASN A 370 12.20 -5.92 6.47
C ASN A 370 13.02 -5.53 7.72
N LEU A 371 13.82 -4.46 7.68
CA LEU A 371 14.66 -4.05 8.80
C LEU A 371 13.96 -3.09 9.76
N ALA A 372 12.93 -2.41 9.31
CA ALA A 372 12.19 -1.44 10.10
C ALA A 372 10.68 -1.71 10.06
N LEU A 373 10.00 -1.15 11.05
CA LEU A 373 8.55 -1.03 11.12
C LEU A 373 8.20 0.46 11.14
N PHE A 374 7.32 0.89 10.26
CA PHE A 374 6.68 2.19 10.32
C PHE A 374 5.44 2.10 11.20
N VAL A 375 5.38 2.94 12.21
CA VAL A 375 4.27 3.06 13.15
C VAL A 375 3.62 4.42 12.96
N GLY A 376 2.46 4.44 12.34
CA GLY A 376 1.64 5.64 12.21
C GLY A 376 0.81 5.83 13.47
N VAL A 377 0.86 7.03 14.03
CA VAL A 377 0.12 7.37 15.24
C VAL A 377 -0.70 8.64 15.04
N GLU A 378 -1.87 8.64 15.61
CA GLU A 378 -2.67 9.82 15.82
C GLU A 378 -2.38 10.37 17.22
N THR A 379 -2.07 11.66 17.32
CA THR A 379 -1.84 12.35 18.60
C THR A 379 -3.02 13.22 19.00
N ASP A 380 -3.11 13.58 20.26
CA ASP A 380 -4.17 14.47 20.81
C ASP A 380 -3.92 15.97 20.54
N ARG A 381 -2.96 16.31 19.67
CA ARG A 381 -2.65 17.71 19.33
C ARG A 381 -3.87 18.37 18.71
N PRO A 382 -4.19 19.62 19.13
CA PRO A 382 -5.32 20.37 18.56
C PRO A 382 -5.06 20.92 17.15
N GLU A 383 -3.91 20.63 16.57
CA GLU A 383 -3.44 21.17 15.32
C GLU A 383 -3.95 20.34 14.11
N LYS A 384 -4.02 20.98 12.94
CA LYS A 384 -4.46 20.37 11.69
C LYS A 384 -3.77 19.01 11.43
N TYR A 385 -2.46 18.94 11.58
CA TYR A 385 -1.69 17.73 11.28
C TYR A 385 -1.29 17.03 12.58
N LYS A 386 -2.14 16.14 13.04
CA LYS A 386 -1.95 15.37 14.29
C LYS A 386 -1.32 14.00 14.11
N GLY A 387 -1.10 13.57 12.85
CA GLY A 387 -0.48 12.30 12.53
C GLY A 387 1.03 12.37 12.48
N ASP A 388 1.68 11.52 13.24
CA ASP A 388 3.13 11.28 13.18
C ASP A 388 3.39 9.87 12.62
N VAL A 389 4.58 9.68 12.05
CA VAL A 389 5.07 8.35 11.68
C VAL A 389 6.44 8.14 12.31
N TYR A 390 6.58 7.04 13.01
CA TYR A 390 7.85 6.58 13.59
C TYR A 390 8.38 5.43 12.75
N LYS A 391 9.62 5.51 12.34
CA LYS A 391 10.36 4.38 11.79
C LYS A 391 11.18 3.78 12.92
N ILE A 392 10.85 2.57 13.32
CA ILE A 392 11.53 1.87 14.41
C ILE A 392 12.26 0.64 13.88
N ASN A 393 13.33 0.24 14.56
CA ASN A 393 14.00 -1.01 14.29
C ASN A 393 13.04 -2.18 14.54
N ALA A 394 12.90 -3.07 13.55
CA ALA A 394 11.94 -4.18 13.61
C ALA A 394 12.23 -5.17 14.75
N LYS A 395 13.49 -5.29 15.24
CA LYS A 395 13.87 -6.29 16.24
C LYS A 395 13.82 -5.80 17.68
N ASP A 396 14.08 -4.52 17.90
CA ASP A 396 14.26 -3.98 19.26
C ASP A 396 13.43 -2.72 19.56
N GLY A 397 12.67 -2.20 18.58
CA GLY A 397 11.82 -1.04 18.77
C GLY A 397 12.55 0.31 18.88
N THR A 398 13.87 0.34 18.74
CA THR A 398 14.63 1.59 18.75
C THR A 398 14.13 2.54 17.65
N ILE A 399 13.83 3.78 17.99
CA ILE A 399 13.41 4.79 17.03
C ILE A 399 14.60 5.15 16.15
N LEU A 400 14.46 4.89 14.85
CA LEU A 400 15.44 5.25 13.82
C LEU A 400 15.18 6.65 13.28
N GLU A 401 13.91 6.96 13.00
CA GLU A 401 13.47 8.24 12.45
C GLU A 401 12.08 8.61 12.99
N HIS A 402 11.79 9.90 13.11
CA HIS A 402 10.51 10.43 13.53
C HIS A 402 10.04 11.52 12.56
N TYR A 403 8.96 11.27 11.88
CA TYR A 403 8.32 12.16 10.93
C TYR A 403 7.13 12.85 11.59
N GLN A 404 7.41 14.00 12.20
CA GLN A 404 6.43 14.75 12.98
C GLN A 404 5.45 15.50 12.08
N ARG A 405 4.16 15.44 12.41
CA ARG A 405 3.10 16.15 11.69
C ARG A 405 3.09 15.80 10.19
N PHE A 406 3.24 14.53 9.89
CA PHE A 406 3.36 14.07 8.51
C PHE A 406 2.02 14.21 7.76
N GLY A 407 0.89 14.04 8.42
CA GLY A 407 -0.45 14.15 7.85
C GLY A 407 -1.55 14.27 8.90
N GLY A 408 -2.77 13.98 8.52
CA GLY A 408 -3.90 13.72 9.40
C GLY A 408 -3.74 12.39 10.15
N THR A 409 -4.83 11.67 10.43
CA THR A 409 -4.76 10.31 11.00
C THR A 409 -4.15 9.35 9.98
N PRO A 410 -2.97 8.75 10.24
CA PRO A 410 -2.33 7.82 9.29
C PRO A 410 -3.20 6.60 9.00
N VAL A 411 -3.36 6.26 7.71
CA VAL A 411 -4.13 5.10 7.25
C VAL A 411 -3.24 4.08 6.55
N ASP A 412 -2.46 4.51 5.57
CA ASP A 412 -1.50 3.64 4.86
C ASP A 412 -0.33 4.46 4.33
N MET A 413 0.78 3.80 4.04
CA MET A 413 1.97 4.44 3.49
C MET A 413 2.71 3.54 2.51
N VAL A 414 3.54 4.16 1.67
CA VAL A 414 4.45 3.45 0.78
C VAL A 414 5.82 4.11 0.73
N GLU A 415 6.87 3.29 0.73
CA GLU A 415 8.24 3.70 0.40
C GLU A 415 8.34 3.84 -1.11
N LYS A 416 8.11 5.06 -1.60
CA LYS A 416 8.11 5.35 -3.03
C LYS A 416 9.51 5.22 -3.62
N LYS A 417 9.63 4.35 -4.61
CA LYS A 417 10.85 4.17 -5.40
C LYS A 417 10.96 5.25 -6.48
N SER A 418 12.19 5.56 -6.87
CA SER A 418 12.45 6.37 -8.04
C SER A 418 12.01 5.65 -9.30
N VAL A 419 11.38 6.37 -10.20
CA VAL A 419 11.08 5.92 -11.56
C VAL A 419 11.87 6.82 -12.51
N GLU A 420 12.66 6.24 -13.37
CA GLU A 420 13.40 6.96 -14.40
C GLU A 420 12.64 6.81 -15.72
N TYR A 421 12.35 7.93 -16.38
CA TYR A 421 11.88 7.91 -17.76
C TYR A 421 13.12 7.91 -18.66
N ASP A 422 13.21 6.92 -19.55
CA ASP A 422 14.18 6.87 -20.62
C ASP A 422 14.02 8.00 -21.64
#